data_2bfc94d65dccdeeed4b6596690e791ab
#
_entry.id   2bfc94d65dccdeeed4b6596690e791ab
#
_cell.length_a   1.000
_cell.length_b   1.000
_cell.length_c   1.000
_cell.angle_alpha   90.00
_cell.angle_beta   90.00
_cell.angle_gamma   90.00
#
_symmetry.space_group_name_H-M   'P 1'
#
loop_
_entity.id
_entity.type
_entity.pdbx_description
1 polymer ?
#
loop_
_entity_poly.entity_id
_entity_poly.type
_entity_poly.pdbx_seq_one_letter_code
_entity_poly.pdbx_strand_id
1 'polypeptide(L)'
;MDFAGYHYRQHAASASHRALPPESIDQQRQAAVFIREHASPAIQQSANAFYYEKLVYLASMILRRDDAAAYRVQINELGGGIRAGLQDPNLGRNPRLPLSIRAAAWATINCPVLWRKVCRTMLKDRR
;
A
#
# COMPACT_ATOMS: atom_id res chain seq x y z
N MET A 1 -27.96 -17.38 6.49
CA MET A 1 -27.21 -17.03 6.66
C MET A 1 -26.65 -16.98 6.85
N ASP A 2 -26.56 -17.25 6.65
CA ASP A 2 -25.59 -16.83 6.82
C ASP A 2 -25.14 -16.73 6.77
N PHE A 3 -25.50 -16.91 6.38
CA PHE A 3 -24.71 -16.51 6.40
C PHE A 3 -24.19 -16.44 6.55
N ALA A 4 -24.51 -16.72 6.36
CA ALA A 4 -23.75 -16.54 6.48
C ALA A 4 -23.15 -16.34 6.75
N GLY A 5 -23.42 -16.33 6.96
CA GLY A 5 -22.30 -15.84 7.35
C GLY A 5 -21.32 -16.42 8.18
N TYR A 6 -21.08 -17.37 8.47
CA TYR A 6 -20.31 -18.01 8.96
C TYR A 6 -19.22 -18.77 8.62
N HIS A 7 -18.94 -19.50 8.33
CA HIS A 7 -17.98 -20.18 7.55
C HIS A 7 -17.43 -19.34 6.43
N TYR A 8 -18.16 -18.45 6.07
CA TYR A 8 -17.85 -17.49 5.08
C TYR A 8 -16.57 -16.73 5.35
N ARG A 9 -16.21 -16.57 6.60
CA ARG A 9 -15.00 -15.85 6.94
C ARG A 9 -13.73 -16.60 6.59
N GLN A 10 -13.76 -17.90 6.63
CA GLN A 10 -12.61 -18.67 6.21
C GLN A 10 -12.35 -18.48 4.75
N HIS A 11 -13.41 -18.45 3.99
CA HIS A 11 -13.27 -18.22 2.58
C HIS A 11 -12.76 -16.83 2.30
N ALA A 12 -13.14 -15.87 3.10
CA ALA A 12 -12.66 -14.52 2.92
C ALA A 12 -11.15 -14.44 3.08
N ALA A 13 -10.61 -15.11 4.08
CA ALA A 13 -9.17 -15.12 4.28
C ALA A 13 -8.44 -15.77 3.11
N SER A 14 -8.93 -16.92 2.67
CA SER A 14 -8.35 -17.59 1.51
C SER A 14 -8.50 -16.78 0.25
N ALA A 15 -9.65 -16.21 0.05
CA ALA A 15 -9.93 -15.44 -1.14
C ALA A 15 -9.03 -14.21 -1.24
N SER A 16 -8.76 -13.55 -0.10
CA SER A 16 -7.91 -12.38 -0.16
C SER A 16 -6.47 -12.72 -0.52
N HIS A 17 -6.01 -13.92 -0.21
CA HIS A 17 -4.68 -14.34 -0.65
C HIS A 17 -4.63 -14.59 -2.15
N ARG A 18 -5.71 -15.07 -2.73
CA ARG A 18 -5.73 -15.45 -4.13
C ARG A 18 -6.37 -14.42 -5.03
N ALA A 19 -7.35 -13.71 -4.49
CA ALA A 19 -8.22 -12.87 -5.30
C ALA A 19 -7.93 -11.40 -5.12
N LEU A 20 -6.72 -11.01 -5.48
CA LEU A 20 -6.37 -9.59 -5.53
C LEU A 20 -6.07 -9.27 -6.99
N PRO A 21 -7.08 -8.98 -7.80
CA PRO A 21 -6.82 -8.68 -9.21
C PRO A 21 -6.03 -7.38 -9.33
N PRO A 22 -5.15 -7.29 -10.34
CA PRO A 22 -4.39 -6.06 -10.56
C PRO A 22 -5.27 -4.82 -10.68
N GLU A 23 -6.47 -4.97 -11.21
CA GLU A 23 -7.42 -3.86 -11.33
C GLU A 23 -7.79 -3.28 -9.97
N SER A 24 -7.83 -4.14 -8.95
CA SER A 24 -8.14 -3.68 -7.60
C SER A 24 -7.05 -2.74 -7.07
N ILE A 25 -5.80 -3.05 -7.37
CA ILE A 25 -4.68 -2.19 -7.01
C ILE A 25 -4.83 -0.82 -7.70
N ASP A 26 -5.11 -0.85 -8.99
CA ASP A 26 -5.28 0.39 -9.76
C ASP A 26 -6.43 1.22 -9.21
N GLN A 27 -7.55 0.57 -8.89
CA GLN A 27 -8.72 1.27 -8.35
C GLN A 27 -8.43 1.92 -7.01
N GLN A 28 -7.73 1.22 -6.13
CA GLN A 28 -7.38 1.77 -4.82
C GLN A 28 -6.43 2.96 -4.95
N ARG A 29 -5.46 2.85 -5.85
CA ARG A 29 -4.53 3.94 -6.11
C ARG A 29 -5.27 5.16 -6.67
N GLN A 30 -6.16 4.94 -7.63
CA GLN A 30 -6.94 6.02 -8.23
C GLN A 30 -7.85 6.69 -7.23
N ALA A 31 -8.44 5.91 -6.31
CA ALA A 31 -9.27 6.47 -5.26
C ALA A 31 -8.45 7.39 -4.35
N ALA A 32 -7.24 7.00 -4.01
CA ALA A 32 -6.36 7.83 -3.20
C ALA A 32 -5.96 9.11 -3.93
N VAL A 33 -5.70 9.02 -5.23
CA VAL A 33 -5.40 10.19 -6.06
C VAL A 33 -6.59 11.15 -6.05
N PHE A 34 -7.79 10.61 -6.22
CA PHE A 34 -9.00 11.43 -6.23
C PHE A 34 -9.17 12.18 -4.92
N ILE A 35 -8.99 11.48 -3.79
CA ILE A 35 -9.11 12.11 -2.48
C ILE A 35 -8.10 13.24 -2.34
N ARG A 36 -6.86 13.02 -2.75
CA ARG A 36 -5.82 14.03 -2.66
C ARG A 36 -6.13 15.26 -3.51
N GLU A 37 -6.62 15.03 -4.72
CA GLU A 37 -6.88 16.12 -5.66
C GLU A 37 -8.11 16.94 -5.29
N HIS A 38 -9.02 16.34 -4.55
CA HIS A 38 -10.26 17.02 -4.18
C HIS A 38 -10.29 17.47 -2.72
N ALA A 39 -9.17 17.31 -2.00
CA ALA A 39 -9.10 17.74 -0.61
C ALA A 39 -9.10 19.25 -0.50
N SER A 40 -9.83 19.78 0.48
CA SER A 40 -9.80 21.20 0.78
C SER A 40 -8.44 21.59 1.37
N PRO A 41 -8.04 22.86 1.29
CA PRO A 41 -6.77 23.28 1.87
C PRO A 41 -6.61 22.91 3.35
N ALA A 42 -7.73 22.86 4.09
CA ALA A 42 -7.69 22.55 5.52
C ALA A 42 -7.21 21.13 5.80
N ILE A 43 -7.46 20.19 4.88
CA ILE A 43 -7.09 18.80 5.10
C ILE A 43 -6.07 18.30 4.07
N GLN A 44 -5.44 19.22 3.33
CA GLN A 44 -4.53 18.84 2.25
C GLN A 44 -3.35 18.02 2.76
N GLN A 45 -2.78 18.40 3.89
CA GLN A 45 -1.65 17.64 4.45
C GLN A 45 -2.06 16.22 4.81
N SER A 46 -3.24 16.07 5.42
CA SER A 46 -3.75 14.73 5.76
C SER A 46 -4.00 13.91 4.51
N ALA A 47 -4.54 14.52 3.48
CA ALA A 47 -4.82 13.83 2.23
C ALA A 47 -3.52 13.40 1.54
N ASN A 48 -2.50 14.25 1.57
CA ASN A 48 -1.20 13.92 0.99
C ASN A 48 -0.56 12.75 1.73
N ALA A 49 -0.61 12.76 3.07
CA ALA A 49 -0.08 11.68 3.87
C ALA A 49 -0.84 10.38 3.60
N PHE A 50 -2.16 10.46 3.53
CA PHE A 50 -3.00 9.29 3.23
C PHE A 50 -2.64 8.69 1.87
N TYR A 51 -2.50 9.54 0.86
CA TYR A 51 -2.14 9.08 -0.48
C TYR A 51 -0.82 8.33 -0.47
N TYR A 52 0.20 8.92 0.16
CA TYR A 52 1.52 8.33 0.19
C TYR A 52 1.53 7.02 0.98
N GLU A 53 0.86 7.02 2.12
CA GLU A 53 0.72 5.82 2.93
C GLU A 53 0.04 4.70 2.15
N LYS A 54 -0.96 5.04 1.34
CA LYS A 54 -1.66 4.07 0.52
C LYS A 54 -0.74 3.46 -0.53
N LEU A 55 0.10 4.28 -1.16
CA LEU A 55 1.07 3.76 -2.14
C LEU A 55 2.01 2.75 -1.49
N VAL A 56 2.53 3.09 -0.31
CA VAL A 56 3.45 2.21 0.41
C VAL A 56 2.75 0.93 0.83
N TYR A 57 1.54 1.04 1.32
CA TYR A 57 0.74 -0.11 1.73
C TYR A 57 0.50 -1.07 0.55
N LEU A 58 0.07 -0.54 -0.58
CA LEU A 58 -0.20 -1.37 -1.77
C LEU A 58 1.07 -2.04 -2.28
N ALA A 59 2.16 -1.30 -2.33
CA ALA A 59 3.44 -1.85 -2.77
C ALA A 59 3.90 -2.98 -1.84
N SER A 60 3.79 -2.77 -0.53
CA SER A 60 4.18 -3.78 0.44
C SER A 60 3.30 -5.03 0.34
N MET A 61 2.02 -4.82 0.07
CA MET A 61 1.08 -5.93 -0.11
C MET A 61 1.46 -6.79 -1.31
N ILE A 62 1.84 -6.15 -2.41
CA ILE A 62 2.29 -6.87 -3.61
C ILE A 62 3.59 -7.62 -3.32
N LEU A 63 4.53 -6.97 -2.67
CA LEU A 63 5.83 -7.59 -2.40
C LEU A 63 5.74 -8.85 -1.55
N ARG A 64 4.71 -8.95 -0.71
CA ARG A 64 4.52 -10.15 0.12
C ARG A 64 4.01 -11.34 -0.67
N ARG A 65 3.44 -11.12 -1.84
CA ARG A 65 2.79 -12.19 -2.60
C ARG A 65 3.80 -13.06 -3.33
N ASP A 66 3.46 -14.31 -3.48
CA ASP A 66 4.28 -15.24 -4.26
C ASP A 66 4.16 -14.94 -5.75
N ASP A 67 3.03 -14.36 -6.18
CA ASP A 67 2.77 -14.03 -7.57
C ASP A 67 3.06 -12.56 -7.88
N ALA A 68 4.01 -11.97 -7.19
CA ALA A 68 4.31 -10.55 -7.34
C ALA A 68 4.62 -10.15 -8.80
N ALA A 69 5.16 -11.09 -9.58
CA ALA A 69 5.48 -10.81 -10.98
C ALA A 69 4.24 -10.44 -11.80
N ALA A 70 3.06 -10.92 -11.40
CA ALA A 70 1.83 -10.60 -12.09
C ALA A 70 1.41 -9.14 -11.92
N TYR A 71 2.07 -8.44 -10.98
CA TYR A 71 1.74 -7.05 -10.65
C TYR A 71 2.83 -6.08 -11.08
N ARG A 72 3.63 -6.47 -12.06
CA ARG A 72 4.79 -5.66 -12.48
C ARG A 72 4.40 -4.24 -12.85
N VAL A 73 3.34 -4.07 -13.62
CA VAL A 73 2.89 -2.74 -14.03
C VAL A 73 2.50 -1.92 -12.81
N GLN A 74 1.73 -2.53 -11.92
CA GLN A 74 1.24 -1.85 -10.72
C GLN A 74 2.39 -1.47 -9.79
N ILE A 75 3.34 -2.38 -9.58
CA ILE A 75 4.46 -2.09 -8.68
C ILE A 75 5.36 -0.99 -9.25
N ASN A 76 5.49 -0.93 -10.57
CA ASN A 76 6.27 0.12 -11.19
C ASN A 76 5.59 1.48 -11.03
N GLU A 77 4.29 1.53 -11.17
CA GLU A 77 3.54 2.77 -10.97
C GLU A 77 3.60 3.24 -9.53
N LEU A 78 3.38 2.30 -8.60
CA LEU A 78 3.47 2.62 -7.17
C LEU A 78 4.88 3.08 -6.81
N GLY A 79 5.90 2.38 -7.33
CA GLY A 79 7.29 2.74 -7.08
C GLY A 79 7.63 4.13 -7.58
N GLY A 80 7.10 4.50 -8.74
CA GLY A 80 7.31 5.85 -9.26
C GLY A 80 6.75 6.92 -8.33
N GLY A 81 5.54 6.70 -7.83
CA GLY A 81 4.91 7.62 -6.89
C GLY A 81 5.65 7.68 -5.56
N ILE A 82 6.09 6.53 -5.05
CA ILE A 82 6.83 6.46 -3.80
C ILE A 82 8.17 7.20 -3.94
N ARG A 83 8.87 6.97 -5.05
CA ARG A 83 10.15 7.63 -5.30
C ARG A 83 9.98 9.15 -5.38
N ALA A 84 8.95 9.60 -6.07
CA ALA A 84 8.66 11.03 -6.15
C ALA A 84 8.42 11.63 -4.76
N GLY A 85 7.69 10.90 -3.92
CA GLY A 85 7.42 11.34 -2.56
C GLY A 85 8.67 11.41 -1.69
N LEU A 86 9.60 10.47 -1.88
CA LEU A 86 10.87 10.49 -1.13
C LEU A 86 11.70 11.72 -1.47
N GLN A 87 11.53 12.27 -2.66
CA GLN A 87 12.26 13.45 -3.10
C GLN A 87 11.53 14.75 -2.82
N ASP A 88 10.30 14.68 -2.31
CA ASP A 88 9.49 15.84 -2.04
C ASP A 88 9.75 16.36 -0.63
N PRO A 89 10.38 17.54 -0.47
CA PRO A 89 10.64 18.05 0.87
C PRO A 89 9.37 18.41 1.64
N ASN A 90 8.31 18.79 0.95
CA ASN A 90 7.05 19.11 1.63
C ASN A 90 6.45 17.88 2.26
N LEU A 91 6.51 16.74 1.58
CA LEU A 91 6.04 15.48 2.13
C LEU A 91 6.91 15.05 3.31
N GLY A 92 8.22 15.28 3.21
CA GLY A 92 9.14 14.95 4.28
C GLY A 92 8.89 15.72 5.56
N ARG A 93 8.31 16.91 5.44
CA ARG A 93 7.99 17.76 6.60
C ARG A 93 6.56 17.57 7.08
N ASN A 94 5.79 16.75 6.41
CA ASN A 94 4.38 16.57 6.74
C ASN A 94 4.24 15.86 8.09
N PRO A 95 3.69 16.54 9.12
CA PRO A 95 3.57 15.93 10.45
C PRO A 95 2.56 14.80 10.52
N ARG A 96 1.72 14.67 9.51
CA ARG A 96 0.72 13.60 9.44
C ARG A 96 1.29 12.31 8.88
N LEU A 97 2.50 12.34 8.34
CA LEU A 97 3.12 11.16 7.76
C LEU A 97 4.02 10.49 8.79
N PRO A 98 3.66 9.28 9.27
CA PRO A 98 4.46 8.59 10.28
C PRO A 98 5.86 8.25 9.77
N LEU A 99 6.81 8.24 10.70
CA LEU A 99 8.18 7.87 10.36
C LEU A 99 8.26 6.44 9.86
N SER A 100 7.43 5.55 10.40
CA SER A 100 7.39 4.16 9.96
C SER A 100 7.04 4.05 8.47
N ILE A 101 6.14 4.89 7.99
CA ILE A 101 5.77 4.90 6.58
C ILE A 101 6.91 5.40 5.71
N ARG A 102 7.64 6.41 6.19
CA ARG A 102 8.82 6.92 5.47
C ARG A 102 9.88 5.85 5.36
N ALA A 103 10.12 5.14 6.45
CA ALA A 103 11.10 4.05 6.46
C ALA A 103 10.68 2.93 5.49
N ALA A 104 9.40 2.57 5.50
CA ALA A 104 8.87 1.56 4.60
C ALA A 104 8.99 1.99 3.14
N ALA A 105 8.73 3.26 2.86
CA ALA A 105 8.87 3.82 1.52
C ALA A 105 10.30 3.70 1.02
N TRP A 106 11.24 4.11 1.86
CA TRP A 106 12.65 4.03 1.52
C TRP A 106 13.07 2.58 1.26
N ALA A 107 12.64 1.67 2.12
CA ALA A 107 12.97 0.25 1.99
C ALA A 107 12.38 -0.35 0.72
N THR A 108 11.16 0.03 0.38
CA THR A 108 10.49 -0.46 -0.83
C THR A 108 11.30 -0.11 -2.08
N ILE A 109 11.89 1.07 -2.11
CA ILE A 109 12.63 1.54 -3.28
C ILE A 109 14.07 1.05 -3.28
N ASN A 110 14.73 1.07 -2.14
CA ASN A 110 16.17 0.85 -2.07
C ASN A 110 16.56 -0.59 -1.72
N CYS A 111 15.72 -1.31 -1.01
CA CYS A 111 16.01 -2.71 -0.68
C CYS A 111 14.72 -3.55 -0.68
N PRO A 112 14.10 -3.69 -1.86
CA PRO A 112 12.81 -4.40 -1.95
C PRO A 112 12.88 -5.87 -1.53
N VAL A 113 13.99 -6.54 -1.80
CA VAL A 113 14.12 -7.95 -1.41
C VAL A 113 14.11 -8.11 0.09
N LEU A 114 14.89 -7.28 0.78
CA LEU A 114 14.92 -7.30 2.23
C LEU A 114 13.57 -6.89 2.81
N TRP A 115 12.96 -5.86 2.26
CA TRP A 115 11.67 -5.38 2.72
C TRP A 115 10.59 -6.45 2.56
N ARG A 116 10.66 -7.20 1.47
CA ARG A 116 9.75 -8.34 1.26
C ARG A 116 9.87 -9.35 2.38
N LYS A 117 11.10 -9.67 2.79
CA LYS A 117 11.32 -10.62 3.89
C LYS A 117 10.77 -10.07 5.19
N VAL A 118 11.00 -8.81 5.46
CA VAL A 118 10.48 -8.16 6.68
C VAL A 118 8.95 -8.21 6.71
N CYS A 119 8.31 -7.86 5.61
CA CYS A 119 6.86 -7.86 5.53
C CYS A 119 6.29 -9.27 5.76
N ARG A 120 6.92 -10.28 5.20
CA ARG A 120 6.47 -11.65 5.36
C ARG A 120 6.63 -12.13 6.80
N THR A 121 7.73 -11.76 7.43
CA THR A 121 7.99 -12.11 8.81
C THR A 121 6.98 -11.45 9.75
N MET A 122 6.74 -10.17 9.54
CA MET A 122 5.77 -9.43 10.35
C MET A 122 4.37 -10.02 10.22
N LEU A 123 4.01 -10.42 9.02
CA LEU A 123 2.71 -11.03 8.80
C LEU A 123 2.59 -12.36 9.55
N LYS A 124 3.64 -13.14 9.55
CA LYS A 124 3.67 -14.39 10.30
C LYS A 124 3.51 -14.14 11.79
N ASP A 125 4.23 -13.16 12.31
CA ASP A 125 4.21 -12.88 13.74
C ASP A 125 2.84 -12.45 14.24
N ARG A 126 2.01 -11.93 13.35
CA ARG A 126 0.67 -11.49 13.72
C ARG A 126 -0.33 -12.62 13.82
N ARG A 127 0.06 -13.78 13.42
CA ARG A 127 -0.82 -14.94 13.57
C ARG A 127 -0.65 -15.54 14.94
#